data_0630dcfb07543dd4b6ad7ed1cd956c8f
#
_entry.id   0630dcfb07543dd4b6ad7ed1cd956c8f
#
_cell.length_a   1.000
_cell.length_b   1.000
_cell.length_c   1.000
_cell.angle_alpha   90.00
_cell.angle_beta   90.00
_cell.angle_gamma   90.00
#
_symmetry.space_group_name_H-M   'P 1'
#
loop_
_entity.id
_entity.type
_entity.pdbx_description
1 polymer ?
#
loop_
_entity_poly.entity_id
_entity_poly.type
_entity_poly.pdbx_seq_one_letter_code
_entity_poly.pdbx_strand_id
1 'polypeptide(L)'
;MPSEAAQILSTVARELGISEDVLLKQGLRSFLERQLREVKAEIFEISGRYGVSSVTEMEAHYRDGTLEEADSWRDLQRWDHLEHKRDSLLQLLEVVA
;
A
#
# COMPACT_ATOMS: atom_id res chain seq x y z
N MET A 1 -2.64 23.99 -22.98
CA MET A 1 -3.40 24.32 -21.77
C MET A 1 -2.95 23.44 -20.62
N PRO A 2 -2.61 24.01 -19.47
CA PRO A 2 -2.29 23.19 -18.31
C PRO A 2 -3.55 22.44 -17.86
N SER A 3 -3.37 21.24 -17.34
CA SER A 3 -4.47 20.46 -16.78
C SER A 3 -5.02 21.12 -15.52
N GLU A 4 -6.23 20.72 -15.13
CA GLU A 4 -6.82 21.20 -13.89
C GLU A 4 -5.91 20.86 -12.68
N ALA A 5 -5.33 19.66 -12.67
CA ALA A 5 -4.41 19.25 -11.62
C ALA A 5 -3.18 20.16 -11.54
N ALA A 6 -2.62 20.53 -12.69
CA ALA A 6 -1.47 21.45 -12.73
C ALA A 6 -1.84 22.83 -12.21
N GLN A 7 -3.04 23.31 -12.51
CA GLN A 7 -3.52 24.60 -12.02
C GLN A 7 -3.73 24.60 -10.51
N ILE A 8 -4.28 23.51 -9.97
CA ILE A 8 -4.47 23.33 -8.53
C ILE A 8 -3.12 23.32 -7.82
N LEU A 9 -2.17 22.56 -8.36
CA LEU A 9 -0.81 22.47 -7.81
C LEU A 9 -0.17 23.87 -7.73
N SER A 10 -0.25 24.62 -8.82
CA SER A 10 0.31 25.96 -8.90
C SER A 10 -0.33 26.91 -7.88
N THR A 11 -1.66 26.87 -7.77
CA THR A 11 -2.39 27.72 -6.82
C THR A 11 -2.03 27.40 -5.38
N VAL A 12 -2.01 26.12 -5.00
CA VAL A 12 -1.70 25.71 -3.63
C VAL A 12 -0.26 26.06 -3.27
N ALA A 13 0.68 25.82 -4.17
CA ALA A 13 2.10 26.12 -3.93
C ALA A 13 2.27 27.62 -3.69
N ARG A 14 1.65 28.46 -4.51
CA ARG A 14 1.72 29.92 -4.39
C ARG A 14 1.13 30.39 -3.07
N GLU A 15 -0.05 29.90 -2.69
CA GLU A 15 -0.72 30.31 -1.46
C GLU A 15 0.07 29.89 -0.22
N LEU A 16 0.77 28.75 -0.25
CA LEU A 16 1.56 28.26 0.87
C LEU A 16 3.01 28.75 0.85
N GLY A 17 3.42 29.44 -0.21
CA GLY A 17 4.78 29.95 -0.32
C GLY A 17 5.84 28.86 -0.48
N ILE A 18 5.53 27.77 -1.13
CA ILE A 18 6.46 26.69 -1.42
C ILE A 18 6.53 26.44 -2.93
N SER A 19 7.61 25.76 -3.37
CA SER A 19 7.72 25.43 -4.79
C SER A 19 6.76 24.31 -5.17
N GLU A 20 6.34 24.30 -6.44
CA GLU A 20 5.50 23.23 -6.97
C GLU A 20 6.21 21.89 -6.87
N ASP A 21 7.53 21.87 -7.08
CA ASP A 21 8.34 20.66 -6.99
C ASP A 21 8.32 20.08 -5.58
N VAL A 22 8.52 20.91 -4.57
CA VAL A 22 8.47 20.48 -3.16
C VAL A 22 7.08 19.99 -2.79
N LEU A 23 6.05 20.73 -3.20
CA LEU A 23 4.66 20.34 -2.92
C LEU A 23 4.32 18.99 -3.56
N LEU A 24 4.71 18.82 -4.81
CA LEU A 24 4.45 17.56 -5.55
C LEU A 24 5.15 16.38 -4.88
N LYS A 25 6.42 16.53 -4.55
CA LYS A 25 7.18 15.45 -3.90
C LYS A 25 6.63 15.10 -2.54
N GLN A 26 6.32 16.09 -1.72
CA GLN A 26 5.75 15.85 -0.40
C GLN A 26 4.35 15.24 -0.48
N GLY A 27 3.55 15.70 -1.43
CA GLY A 27 2.22 15.14 -1.65
C GLY A 27 2.26 13.69 -2.08
N LEU A 28 3.15 13.35 -3.02
CA LEU A 28 3.33 11.97 -3.47
C LEU A 28 3.83 11.08 -2.33
N ARG A 29 4.80 11.56 -1.56
CA ARG A 29 5.30 10.80 -0.41
C ARG A 29 4.19 10.53 0.60
N SER A 30 3.43 11.55 0.96
CA SER A 30 2.34 11.41 1.93
C SER A 30 1.28 10.42 1.45
N PHE A 31 0.93 10.48 0.17
CA PHE A 31 -0.01 9.55 -0.44
C PHE A 31 0.51 8.11 -0.38
N LEU A 32 1.76 7.90 -0.79
CA LEU A 32 2.37 6.57 -0.80
C LEU A 32 2.51 6.00 0.61
N GLU A 33 2.90 6.83 1.57
CA GLU A 33 3.00 6.41 2.98
C GLU A 33 1.65 5.99 3.55
N ARG A 34 0.57 6.71 3.19
CA ARG A 34 -0.79 6.35 3.59
C ARG A 34 -1.20 5.02 3.00
N GLN A 35 -0.95 4.83 1.70
CA GLN A 35 -1.23 3.56 1.03
C GLN A 35 -0.48 2.41 1.68
N LEU A 36 0.79 2.64 2.05
CA LEU A 36 1.61 1.63 2.70
C LEU A 36 1.05 1.26 4.07
N ARG A 37 0.60 2.24 4.85
CA ARG A 37 -0.02 1.97 6.15
C ARG A 37 -1.29 1.13 6.01
N GLU A 38 -2.12 1.45 5.02
CA GLU A 38 -3.35 0.69 4.76
C GLU A 38 -3.05 -0.75 4.36
N VAL A 39 -2.06 -0.96 3.50
CA VAL A 39 -1.62 -2.30 3.08
C VAL A 39 -1.11 -3.10 4.27
N LYS A 40 -0.24 -2.50 5.08
CA LYS A 40 0.31 -3.17 6.28
C LYS A 40 -0.77 -3.52 7.28
N ALA A 41 -1.74 -2.63 7.47
CA ALA A 41 -2.86 -2.88 8.39
C ALA A 41 -3.71 -4.05 7.92
N GLU A 42 -3.99 -4.14 6.63
CA GLU A 42 -4.76 -5.24 6.07
C GLU A 42 -4.01 -6.57 6.17
N ILE A 43 -2.70 -6.58 5.89
CA ILE A 43 -1.85 -7.76 6.08
C ILE A 43 -1.89 -8.21 7.53
N PHE A 44 -1.75 -7.29 8.46
CA PHE A 44 -1.79 -7.58 9.89
C PHE A 44 -3.13 -8.20 10.31
N GLU A 45 -4.24 -7.68 9.75
CA GLU A 45 -5.57 -8.20 10.01
C GLU A 45 -5.72 -9.65 9.54
N ILE A 46 -5.28 -9.96 8.31
CA ILE A 46 -5.32 -11.31 7.77
C ILE A 46 -4.42 -12.24 8.59
N SER A 47 -3.21 -11.81 8.87
CA SER A 47 -2.25 -12.56 9.69
C SER A 47 -2.85 -12.91 11.06
N GLY A 48 -3.48 -11.95 11.71
CA GLY A 48 -4.12 -12.16 13.02
C GLY A 48 -5.31 -13.10 12.96
N ARG A 49 -6.08 -13.06 11.86
CA ARG A 49 -7.26 -13.92 11.69
C ARG A 49 -6.91 -15.40 11.69
N TYR A 50 -5.79 -15.75 11.10
CA TYR A 50 -5.36 -17.14 10.95
C TYR A 50 -4.22 -17.53 11.91
N GLY A 51 -3.72 -16.58 12.69
CA GLY A 51 -2.63 -16.85 13.62
C GLY A 51 -1.33 -17.25 12.94
N VAL A 52 -1.07 -16.74 11.73
CA VAL A 52 0.13 -17.03 10.94
C VAL A 52 0.90 -15.74 10.68
N SER A 53 2.20 -15.85 10.48
CA SER A 53 3.07 -14.68 10.34
C SER A 53 3.52 -14.39 8.91
N SER A 54 3.22 -15.28 7.96
CA SER A 54 3.62 -15.10 6.57
C SER A 54 2.67 -15.80 5.61
N VAL A 55 2.71 -15.37 4.34
CA VAL A 55 1.99 -16.02 3.25
C VAL A 55 2.43 -17.48 3.13
N THR A 56 3.73 -17.73 3.22
CA THR A 56 4.29 -19.08 3.14
C THR A 56 3.73 -19.99 4.22
N GLU A 57 3.65 -19.49 5.45
CA GLU A 57 3.08 -20.24 6.57
C GLU A 57 1.60 -20.54 6.33
N MET A 58 0.84 -19.56 5.84
CA MET A 58 -0.57 -19.74 5.52
C MET A 58 -0.76 -20.76 4.40
N GLU A 59 0.08 -20.73 3.36
CA GLU A 59 0.05 -21.70 2.27
C GLU A 59 0.30 -23.12 2.79
N ALA A 60 1.25 -23.26 3.71
CA ALA A 60 1.55 -24.56 4.30
C ALA A 60 0.34 -25.13 5.05
N HIS A 61 -0.34 -24.29 5.84
CA HIS A 61 -1.56 -24.70 6.54
C HIS A 61 -2.70 -25.04 5.58
N TYR A 62 -2.79 -24.33 4.47
CA TYR A 62 -3.81 -24.61 3.46
C TYR A 62 -3.56 -25.96 2.79
N ARG A 63 -2.29 -26.28 2.48
CA ARG A 63 -1.91 -27.54 1.84
C ARG A 63 -2.10 -28.75 2.74
N ASP A 64 -1.83 -28.60 4.04
CA ASP A 64 -1.94 -29.72 4.98
C ASP A 64 -3.37 -29.92 5.51
N GLY A 65 -4.31 -29.11 5.04
CA GLY A 65 -5.73 -29.25 5.34
C GLY A 65 -6.17 -28.64 6.66
N THR A 66 -5.31 -27.85 7.31
CA THR A 66 -5.68 -27.16 8.55
C THR A 66 -6.51 -25.91 8.31
N LEU A 67 -6.54 -25.41 7.07
CA LEU A 67 -7.42 -24.32 6.64
C LEU A 67 -8.35 -24.84 5.56
N GLU A 68 -9.60 -25.11 5.90
CA GLU A 68 -10.56 -25.76 5.00
C GLU A 68 -11.59 -24.82 4.39
N GLU A 69 -11.65 -23.58 4.83
CA GLU A 69 -12.70 -22.67 4.39
C GLU A 69 -12.38 -22.00 3.06
N ALA A 70 -13.40 -21.78 2.23
CA ALA A 70 -13.28 -21.06 0.97
C ALA A 70 -12.75 -19.64 1.21
N ASP A 71 -13.10 -19.03 2.33
CA ASP A 71 -12.65 -17.69 2.69
C ASP A 71 -11.14 -17.64 2.93
N SER A 72 -10.53 -18.73 3.45
CA SER A 72 -9.08 -18.78 3.65
C SER A 72 -8.33 -18.71 2.32
N TRP A 73 -8.86 -19.29 1.25
CA TRP A 73 -8.28 -19.18 -0.08
C TRP A 73 -8.29 -17.75 -0.59
N ARG A 74 -9.41 -17.05 -0.41
CA ARG A 74 -9.53 -15.63 -0.80
C ARG A 74 -8.56 -14.77 -0.02
N ASP A 75 -8.46 -15.00 1.28
CA ASP A 75 -7.56 -14.23 2.14
C ASP A 75 -6.10 -14.50 1.79
N LEU A 76 -5.75 -15.73 1.44
CA LEU A 76 -4.40 -16.08 0.98
C LEU A 76 -4.05 -15.32 -0.30
N GLN A 77 -4.96 -15.32 -1.29
CA GLN A 77 -4.76 -14.59 -2.53
C GLN A 77 -4.68 -13.08 -2.27
N ARG A 78 -5.51 -12.57 -1.39
CA ARG A 78 -5.50 -11.15 -1.02
C ARG A 78 -4.17 -10.78 -0.37
N TRP A 79 -3.70 -11.60 0.57
CA TRP A 79 -2.41 -11.36 1.23
C TRP A 79 -1.26 -11.34 0.23
N ASP A 80 -1.23 -12.30 -0.69
CA ASP A 80 -0.21 -12.33 -1.73
C ASP A 80 -0.21 -11.05 -2.57
N HIS A 81 -1.39 -10.59 -2.97
CA HIS A 81 -1.55 -9.33 -3.69
C HIS A 81 -1.04 -8.14 -2.86
N LEU A 82 -1.35 -8.11 -1.56
CA LEU A 82 -0.91 -7.04 -0.66
C LEU A 82 0.61 -7.02 -0.48
N GLU A 83 1.25 -8.20 -0.45
CA GLU A 83 2.71 -8.29 -0.39
C GLU A 83 3.35 -7.62 -1.61
N HIS A 84 2.85 -7.91 -2.81
CA HIS A 84 3.32 -7.28 -4.03
C HIS A 84 3.08 -5.77 -4.02
N LYS A 85 1.92 -5.35 -3.57
CA LYS A 85 1.59 -3.93 -3.48
C LYS A 85 2.49 -3.20 -2.48
N ARG A 86 2.77 -3.84 -1.33
CA ARG A 86 3.70 -3.29 -0.33
C ARG A 86 5.08 -3.07 -0.95
N ASP A 87 5.60 -4.07 -1.65
CA ASP A 87 6.92 -3.97 -2.27
C ASP A 87 6.96 -2.87 -3.32
N SER A 88 5.92 -2.75 -4.13
CA SER A 88 5.81 -1.67 -5.12
C SER A 88 5.80 -0.29 -4.46
N LEU A 89 5.04 -0.14 -3.37
CA LEU A 89 4.97 1.13 -2.65
C LEU A 89 6.32 1.51 -2.02
N LEU A 90 7.05 0.53 -1.48
CA LEU A 90 8.38 0.76 -0.93
C LEU A 90 9.36 1.23 -2.01
N GLN A 91 9.31 0.63 -3.20
CA GLN A 91 10.14 1.05 -4.33
C GLN A 91 9.79 2.47 -4.78
N LEU A 92 8.50 2.78 -4.87
CA LEU A 92 8.04 4.12 -5.26
C LEU A 92 8.45 5.18 -4.24
N LEU A 93 8.43 4.85 -2.96
CA LEU A 93 8.88 5.76 -1.91
C LEU A 93 10.38 6.08 -2.07
N GLU A 94 11.19 5.14 -2.51
CA GLU A 94 12.59 5.41 -2.81
C GLU A 94 12.75 6.38 -3.97
N VAL A 95 11.91 6.27 -4.99
CA VAL A 95 11.93 7.18 -6.15
C VAL A 95 11.59 8.61 -5.74
N VAL A 96 10.67 8.79 -4.80
CA VAL A 96 10.20 10.10 -4.37
C VAL A 96 11.11 10.71 -3.30
N ALA A 97 11.88 9.92 -2.61
CA ALA A 97 12.83 10.41 -1.59
C ALA A 97 13.98 11.27 -2.21
#